data_7083e5db0918148ad9724b86486c0782
#
_entry.id   7083e5db0918148ad9724b86486c0782
#
_cell.length_a   1.000
_cell.length_b   1.000
_cell.length_c   1.000
_cell.angle_alpha   90.00
_cell.angle_beta   90.00
_cell.angle_gamma   90.00
#
_symmetry.space_group_name_H-M   'P 1'
#
loop_
_entity.id
_entity.type
_entity.pdbx_description
1 polymer ?
#
loop_
_entity_poly.entity_id
_entity_poly.type
_entity_poly.pdbx_seq_one_letter_code
_entity_poly.pdbx_strand_id
1 'polypeptide(L)'
;EIAVMREMKNKRTRYYCCHVFCFFNVTAPTEISTLSLHAALPIYYVIGVKKNGMAALAGAALLKAATGEVAEDAQLGGSEMHASVSGLVEYLAEDDNHGLEIARDLIGRLDWNAACPRPEPRSFGEPVFSPDEIAGVVPVDYRKPYDVREVVARVVDGSDFIDFKPRYGVSTVCIQAEVFGRPCGLIGNNGPIDPNGATKAAQFFQLCDQSNLPIIFLNNTTGYMVGTEYEHAGMIKHGSKMIQAVSNVKVPKISLYIGASFGAGNYGMCGYAYEPDF
;
A
#
# COMPACT_ATOMS: atom_id res chain seq x y z
N GLU A 1 -5.55 -19.80 -15.18
CA GLU A 1 -6.53 -18.99 -15.94
C GLU A 1 -6.33 -17.53 -15.57
N ILE A 2 -5.92 -16.72 -16.54
CA ILE A 2 -5.80 -15.28 -16.39
C ILE A 2 -7.20 -14.71 -16.57
N ALA A 3 -7.86 -14.34 -15.48
CA ALA A 3 -9.08 -13.56 -15.57
C ALA A 3 -8.72 -12.10 -15.89
N VAL A 4 -8.47 -11.82 -17.17
CA VAL A 4 -8.42 -10.45 -17.67
C VAL A 4 -9.87 -9.99 -17.83
N MET A 5 -10.37 -9.16 -16.95
CA MET A 5 -11.61 -8.43 -17.22
C MET A 5 -11.32 -7.43 -18.34
N ARG A 6 -11.71 -7.82 -19.55
CA ARG A 6 -11.54 -7.03 -20.77
C ARG A 6 -12.54 -5.87 -20.79
N GLU A 7 -12.00 -4.69 -20.97
CA GLU A 7 -12.62 -3.43 -21.34
C GLU A 7 -13.94 -3.56 -22.13
N MET A 8 -15.02 -3.02 -21.61
CA MET A 8 -16.16 -2.65 -22.45
C MET A 8 -15.83 -1.32 -23.13
N LYS A 9 -15.38 -1.38 -24.37
CA LYS A 9 -15.24 -0.21 -25.24
C LYS A 9 -16.61 0.35 -25.59
N ASN A 10 -16.98 1.46 -25.00
CA ASN A 10 -17.97 2.34 -25.60
C ASN A 10 -17.34 3.69 -25.92
N LYS A 11 -17.40 4.05 -27.18
CA LYS A 11 -16.81 5.29 -27.76
C LYS A 11 -17.51 6.52 -27.17
N ARG A 12 -16.71 7.42 -26.61
CA ARG A 12 -16.98 8.74 -26.05
C ARG A 12 -17.13 8.74 -24.54
N THR A 13 -16.00 8.74 -23.84
CA THR A 13 -15.78 9.62 -22.67
C THR A 13 -14.35 9.45 -22.18
N ARG A 14 -13.76 10.52 -21.71
CA ARG A 14 -12.43 10.70 -21.16
C ARG A 14 -11.95 9.55 -20.27
N TYR A 15 -10.69 9.25 -20.40
CA TYR A 15 -9.89 8.28 -19.64
C TYR A 15 -10.28 8.17 -18.16
N TYR A 16 -11.06 7.16 -17.82
CA TYR A 16 -11.23 6.72 -16.46
C TYR A 16 -10.26 5.58 -16.20
N CYS A 17 -9.46 5.75 -15.14
CA CYS A 17 -8.47 4.80 -14.71
C CYS A 17 -9.18 3.50 -14.27
N CYS A 18 -9.16 2.47 -15.11
CA CYS A 18 -9.63 1.15 -14.71
C CYS A 18 -8.59 0.55 -13.76
N HIS A 19 -8.98 0.30 -12.54
CA HIS A 19 -8.19 -0.46 -11.59
C HIS A 19 -8.06 -1.89 -12.12
N VAL A 20 -6.83 -2.33 -12.39
CA VAL A 20 -6.58 -3.68 -12.91
C VAL A 20 -5.98 -4.53 -11.80
N PHE A 21 -6.67 -5.61 -11.48
CA PHE A 21 -6.15 -6.65 -10.61
C PHE A 21 -5.43 -7.69 -11.44
N CYS A 22 -4.22 -8.05 -11.06
CA CYS A 22 -3.51 -9.17 -11.64
C CYS A 22 -3.37 -10.30 -10.62
N PHE A 23 -3.91 -11.44 -10.97
CA PHE A 23 -3.63 -12.70 -10.32
C PHE A 23 -2.55 -13.42 -11.11
N PHE A 24 -1.45 -13.73 -10.47
CA PHE A 24 -0.42 -14.60 -11.06
C PHE A 24 -0.64 -16.03 -10.58
N ASN A 25 -1.31 -16.83 -11.40
CA ASN A 25 -1.34 -18.27 -11.28
C ASN A 25 -0.66 -18.84 -12.52
N VAL A 26 0.54 -19.39 -12.38
CA VAL A 26 1.36 -19.86 -13.48
C VAL A 26 1.24 -21.37 -13.59
N THR A 27 0.35 -21.83 -14.43
CA THR A 27 0.33 -23.24 -14.88
C THR A 27 1.13 -23.49 -16.14
N ALA A 28 1.70 -22.46 -16.78
CA ALA A 28 2.52 -22.59 -17.98
C ALA A 28 3.72 -21.62 -17.96
N PRO A 29 4.97 -22.11 -17.96
CA PRO A 29 6.18 -21.30 -17.75
C PRO A 29 6.62 -20.37 -18.87
N THR A 30 6.02 -20.42 -20.05
CA THR A 30 6.68 -19.90 -21.27
C THR A 30 6.09 -18.63 -21.89
N GLU A 31 4.90 -18.20 -21.52
CA GLU A 31 4.24 -17.09 -22.24
C GLU A 31 4.06 -15.77 -21.45
N ILE A 32 4.32 -15.75 -20.16
CA ILE A 32 4.03 -14.58 -19.30
C ILE A 32 5.22 -13.62 -19.18
N SER A 33 6.43 -14.03 -19.52
CA SER A 33 7.64 -13.24 -19.26
C SER A 33 7.74 -11.92 -20.03
N THR A 34 7.12 -11.81 -21.19
CA THR A 34 7.22 -10.60 -22.04
C THR A 34 6.01 -9.67 -21.92
N LEU A 35 4.84 -10.18 -21.60
CA LEU A 35 3.62 -9.38 -21.42
C LEU A 35 3.54 -8.72 -20.04
N SER A 36 4.21 -9.27 -19.04
CA SER A 36 4.08 -8.85 -17.65
C SER A 36 4.73 -7.49 -17.35
N LEU A 37 5.83 -7.14 -17.99
CA LEU A 37 6.56 -5.91 -17.67
C LEU A 37 5.83 -4.65 -18.15
N HIS A 38 5.22 -4.69 -19.34
CA HIS A 38 4.47 -3.56 -19.89
C HIS A 38 3.06 -3.45 -19.29
N ALA A 39 2.51 -4.56 -18.81
CA ALA A 39 1.21 -4.58 -18.13
C ALA A 39 1.31 -4.26 -16.63
N ALA A 40 2.47 -4.46 -16.01
CA ALA A 40 2.65 -4.24 -14.57
C ALA A 40 2.76 -2.76 -14.17
N LEU A 41 3.12 -1.87 -15.09
CA LEU A 41 3.28 -0.44 -14.81
C LEU A 41 1.99 0.31 -14.44
N PRO A 42 0.79 -0.06 -14.91
CA PRO A 42 -0.48 0.56 -14.51
C PRO A 42 -1.25 -0.22 -13.44
N ILE A 43 -0.68 -1.27 -12.83
CA ILE A 43 -1.37 -2.13 -11.88
C ILE A 43 -1.32 -1.50 -10.50
N TYR A 44 -2.50 -1.29 -9.91
CA TYR A 44 -2.63 -0.68 -8.58
C TYR A 44 -2.50 -1.68 -7.45
N TYR A 45 -2.94 -2.93 -7.68
CA TYR A 45 -2.89 -3.98 -6.67
C TYR A 45 -2.45 -5.30 -7.29
N VAL A 46 -1.45 -5.91 -6.69
CA VAL A 46 -0.95 -7.25 -7.04
C VAL A 46 -1.23 -8.18 -5.87
N ILE A 47 -2.01 -9.21 -6.13
CA ILE A 47 -2.27 -10.28 -5.18
C ILE A 47 -1.44 -11.48 -5.59
N GLY A 48 -0.45 -11.83 -4.79
CA GLY A 48 0.39 -13.02 -5.01
C GLY A 48 -0.11 -14.20 -4.20
N VAL A 49 -0.14 -15.39 -4.79
CA VAL A 49 -0.49 -16.63 -4.08
C VAL A 49 0.81 -17.31 -3.65
N LYS A 50 0.89 -17.73 -2.39
CA LYS A 50 2.03 -18.48 -1.86
C LYS A 50 2.32 -19.72 -2.68
N LYS A 51 3.60 -20.01 -2.91
CA LYS A 51 4.11 -21.19 -3.62
C LYS A 51 3.65 -21.34 -5.07
N ASN A 52 2.68 -20.54 -5.54
CA ASN A 52 2.07 -20.68 -6.86
C ASN A 52 2.26 -19.45 -7.74
N GLY A 53 2.45 -18.27 -7.14
CA GLY A 53 2.68 -17.03 -7.88
C GLY A 53 4.14 -16.81 -8.18
N MET A 54 4.44 -16.43 -9.42
CA MET A 54 5.78 -16.06 -9.86
C MET A 54 5.75 -14.84 -10.78
N ALA A 55 6.63 -13.89 -10.54
CA ALA A 55 6.85 -12.74 -11.43
C ALA A 55 8.35 -12.49 -11.55
N ALA A 56 8.93 -12.74 -12.72
CA ALA A 56 10.34 -12.48 -12.98
C ALA A 56 10.54 -12.00 -14.41
N LEU A 57 11.57 -11.19 -14.62
CA LEU A 57 11.97 -10.76 -15.97
C LEU A 57 12.45 -11.93 -16.82
N ALA A 58 13.08 -12.90 -16.16
CA ALA A 58 13.61 -14.10 -16.78
C ALA A 58 13.46 -15.26 -15.81
N GLY A 59 13.01 -16.42 -16.28
CA GLY A 59 12.98 -17.64 -15.47
C GLY A 59 14.38 -18.20 -15.25
N ALA A 60 14.52 -19.15 -14.31
CA ALA A 60 15.79 -19.75 -13.91
C ALA A 60 16.60 -20.35 -15.08
N ALA A 61 15.93 -20.91 -16.06
CA ALA A 61 16.59 -21.46 -17.25
C ALA A 61 17.28 -20.38 -18.11
N LEU A 62 16.62 -19.25 -18.32
CA LEU A 62 17.20 -18.14 -19.07
C LEU A 62 18.31 -17.44 -18.27
N LEU A 63 18.15 -17.28 -16.96
CA LEU A 63 19.17 -16.75 -16.07
C LEU A 63 20.45 -17.58 -16.16
N LYS A 64 20.33 -18.91 -16.05
CA LYS A 64 21.47 -19.83 -16.17
C LYS A 64 22.17 -19.74 -17.54
N ALA A 65 21.40 -19.62 -18.62
CA ALA A 65 21.94 -19.49 -19.98
C ALA A 65 22.66 -18.14 -20.19
N ALA A 66 22.17 -17.07 -19.60
CA ALA A 66 22.71 -15.73 -19.79
C ALA A 66 23.91 -15.41 -18.88
N THR A 67 23.90 -15.86 -17.62
CA THR A 67 24.89 -15.47 -16.60
C THR A 67 25.64 -16.64 -15.98
N GLY A 68 25.19 -17.88 -16.20
CA GLY A 68 25.68 -19.07 -15.51
C GLY A 68 25.15 -19.25 -14.08
N GLU A 69 24.40 -18.30 -13.56
CA GLU A 69 23.82 -18.36 -12.21
C GLU A 69 22.73 -19.43 -12.15
N VAL A 70 22.72 -20.18 -11.05
CA VAL A 70 21.69 -21.18 -10.75
C VAL A 70 20.86 -20.65 -9.58
N ALA A 71 19.61 -20.35 -9.82
CA ALA A 71 18.64 -19.92 -8.82
C ALA A 71 17.36 -20.75 -8.93
N GLU A 72 16.66 -20.89 -7.81
CA GLU A 72 15.31 -21.44 -7.80
C GLU A 72 14.28 -20.37 -8.19
N ASP A 73 13.25 -20.77 -8.93
CA ASP A 73 12.21 -19.86 -9.39
C ASP A 73 11.54 -19.10 -8.23
N ALA A 74 11.30 -19.75 -7.10
CA ALA A 74 10.73 -19.13 -5.90
C ALA A 74 11.63 -18.02 -5.30
N GLN A 75 12.95 -18.19 -5.37
CA GLN A 75 13.93 -17.19 -4.92
C GLN A 75 14.04 -16.04 -5.90
N LEU A 76 13.91 -16.34 -7.19
CA LEU A 76 14.04 -15.37 -8.27
C LEU A 76 12.82 -14.45 -8.40
N GLY A 77 11.63 -14.98 -8.24
CA GLY A 77 10.39 -14.23 -8.51
C GLY A 77 9.15 -14.76 -7.78
N GLY A 78 9.30 -15.49 -6.68
CA GLY A 78 8.18 -16.00 -5.91
C GLY A 78 7.37 -14.91 -5.21
N SER A 79 6.07 -15.15 -5.01
CA SER A 79 5.16 -14.19 -4.37
C SER A 79 5.61 -13.79 -2.97
N GLU A 80 6.17 -14.72 -2.17
CA GLU A 80 6.67 -14.44 -0.83
C GLU A 80 7.88 -13.49 -0.85
N MET A 81 8.80 -13.70 -1.79
CA MET A 81 9.95 -12.81 -1.98
C MET A 81 9.46 -11.41 -2.40
N HIS A 82 8.54 -11.34 -3.33
CA HIS A 82 7.99 -10.05 -3.78
C HIS A 82 7.17 -9.33 -2.71
N ALA A 83 6.52 -10.04 -1.82
CA ALA A 83 5.76 -9.44 -0.73
C ALA A 83 6.65 -8.83 0.37
N SER A 84 7.88 -9.34 0.57
CA SER A 84 8.74 -8.95 1.69
C SER A 84 10.03 -8.22 1.26
N VAL A 85 10.56 -8.51 0.08
CA VAL A 85 11.88 -8.00 -0.36
C VAL A 85 11.73 -6.91 -1.42
N SER A 86 11.04 -7.18 -2.53
CA SER A 86 10.93 -6.22 -3.63
C SER A 86 9.74 -5.26 -3.48
N GLY A 87 8.73 -5.64 -2.69
CA GLY A 87 7.50 -4.86 -2.52
C GLY A 87 6.60 -4.84 -3.77
N LEU A 88 6.78 -5.75 -4.72
CA LEU A 88 5.92 -5.85 -5.90
C LEU A 88 4.53 -6.39 -5.53
N VAL A 89 4.44 -7.37 -4.66
CA VAL A 89 3.19 -7.96 -4.19
C VAL A 89 2.66 -7.19 -2.99
N GLU A 90 1.49 -6.58 -3.14
CA GLU A 90 0.81 -5.85 -2.06
C GLU A 90 0.17 -6.81 -1.06
N TYR A 91 -0.49 -7.83 -1.56
CA TYR A 91 -1.26 -8.78 -0.75
C TYR A 91 -0.84 -10.21 -1.05
N LEU A 92 -0.47 -10.94 -0.01
CA LEU A 92 -0.04 -12.33 -0.12
C LEU A 92 -1.14 -13.26 0.36
N ALA A 93 -1.72 -14.02 -0.58
CA ALA A 93 -2.75 -15.00 -0.31
C ALA A 93 -2.15 -16.37 0.03
N GLU A 94 -2.82 -17.11 0.89
CA GLU A 94 -2.43 -18.49 1.24
C GLU A 94 -2.68 -19.45 0.08
N ASP A 95 -3.82 -19.29 -0.60
CA ASP A 95 -4.27 -20.05 -1.76
C ASP A 95 -5.12 -19.19 -2.71
N ASP A 96 -5.60 -19.79 -3.80
CA ASP A 96 -6.38 -19.09 -4.83
C ASP A 96 -7.73 -18.57 -4.28
N ASN A 97 -8.38 -19.32 -3.37
CA ASN A 97 -9.64 -18.89 -2.76
C ASN A 97 -9.43 -17.65 -1.88
N HIS A 98 -8.41 -17.67 -1.04
CA HIS A 98 -8.03 -16.50 -0.24
C HIS A 98 -7.64 -15.32 -1.15
N GLY A 99 -6.98 -15.56 -2.28
CA GLY A 99 -6.69 -14.52 -3.28
C GLY A 99 -7.96 -13.86 -3.85
N LEU A 100 -8.99 -14.64 -4.11
CA LEU A 100 -10.29 -14.14 -4.55
C LEU A 100 -11.03 -13.35 -3.45
N GLU A 101 -10.93 -13.80 -2.20
CA GLU A 101 -11.49 -13.07 -1.05
C GLU A 101 -10.85 -11.69 -0.89
N ILE A 102 -9.50 -11.63 -0.93
CA ILE A 102 -8.76 -10.36 -0.90
C ILE A 102 -9.19 -9.45 -2.05
N ALA A 103 -9.30 -9.98 -3.28
CA ALA A 103 -9.73 -9.20 -4.43
C ALA A 103 -11.14 -8.63 -4.25
N ARG A 104 -12.07 -9.41 -3.73
CA ARG A 104 -13.45 -8.96 -3.47
C ARG A 104 -13.49 -7.87 -2.39
N ASP A 105 -12.69 -8.02 -1.33
CA ASP A 105 -12.59 -7.01 -0.29
C ASP A 105 -12.02 -5.69 -0.83
N LEU A 106 -10.90 -5.75 -1.56
CA LEU A 106 -10.31 -4.58 -2.20
C LEU A 106 -11.30 -3.86 -3.13
N ILE A 107 -12.02 -4.63 -3.98
CA ILE A 107 -13.03 -4.06 -4.88
C ILE A 107 -14.15 -3.39 -4.08
N GLY A 108 -14.57 -3.98 -2.96
CA GLY A 108 -15.61 -3.43 -2.09
C GLY A 108 -15.20 -2.10 -1.44
N ARG A 109 -13.91 -1.89 -1.19
CA ARG A 109 -13.36 -0.68 -0.57
C ARG A 109 -13.06 0.43 -1.57
N LEU A 110 -13.00 0.13 -2.87
CA LEU A 110 -12.79 1.17 -3.88
C LEU A 110 -14.02 2.06 -4.02
N ASP A 111 -13.80 3.37 -4.08
CA ASP A 111 -14.84 4.30 -4.50
C ASP A 111 -14.94 4.26 -6.02
N TRP A 112 -15.95 3.55 -6.53
CA TRP A 112 -16.20 3.38 -7.98
C TRP A 112 -16.62 4.67 -8.65
N ASN A 113 -16.71 5.80 -7.89
CA ASN A 113 -16.54 7.10 -8.40
C ASN A 113 -17.66 8.05 -8.74
N ALA A 114 -17.24 9.16 -9.30
CA ALA A 114 -18.07 10.21 -9.88
C ALA A 114 -19.04 9.75 -10.99
N ALA A 115 -18.75 8.62 -11.66
CA ALA A 115 -19.65 8.04 -12.68
C ALA A 115 -20.69 7.06 -12.11
N CYS A 116 -20.45 6.60 -10.89
CA CYS A 116 -21.34 5.76 -10.11
C CYS A 116 -21.51 6.41 -8.74
N PRO A 117 -22.30 7.48 -8.61
CA PRO A 117 -22.45 8.17 -7.33
C PRO A 117 -22.87 7.15 -6.29
N ARG A 118 -22.15 7.12 -5.17
CA ARG A 118 -22.54 6.28 -4.03
C ARG A 118 -23.92 6.68 -3.58
N PRO A 119 -24.78 5.74 -3.29
CA PRO A 119 -25.96 6.06 -2.48
C PRO A 119 -25.47 6.70 -1.17
N GLU A 120 -26.22 7.67 -0.65
CA GLU A 120 -26.05 8.38 0.61
C GLU A 120 -25.44 7.50 1.71
N PRO A 121 -24.78 8.09 2.72
CA PRO A 121 -23.75 7.44 3.51
C PRO A 121 -24.11 6.02 3.89
N ARG A 122 -23.20 5.09 3.61
CA ARG A 122 -23.33 3.71 4.06
C ARG A 122 -23.61 3.74 5.55
N SER A 123 -24.48 2.88 6.01
CA SER A 123 -24.63 2.66 7.44
C SER A 123 -23.27 2.27 7.97
N PHE A 124 -22.71 3.04 8.85
CA PHE A 124 -21.46 2.76 9.53
C PHE A 124 -21.73 2.19 10.92
N GLY A 125 -20.79 1.37 11.41
CA GLY A 125 -20.79 0.86 12.78
C GLY A 125 -19.77 1.58 13.63
N GLU A 126 -20.04 1.76 14.90
CA GLU A 126 -19.02 2.23 15.84
C GLU A 126 -17.80 1.28 15.84
N PRO A 127 -16.59 1.79 16.11
CA PRO A 127 -15.43 0.94 16.32
C PRO A 127 -15.72 -0.13 17.39
N VAL A 128 -15.22 -1.34 17.17
CA VAL A 128 -15.32 -2.43 18.17
C VAL A 128 -14.54 -2.10 19.44
N PHE A 129 -13.40 -1.41 19.28
CA PHE A 129 -12.60 -0.89 20.39
C PHE A 129 -12.97 0.56 20.67
N SER A 130 -13.20 0.90 21.95
CA SER A 130 -13.62 2.24 22.32
C SER A 130 -12.59 3.32 21.99
N PRO A 131 -12.97 4.42 21.33
CA PRO A 131 -12.10 5.59 21.14
C PRO A 131 -11.55 6.17 22.45
N ASP A 132 -12.28 6.03 23.55
CA ASP A 132 -11.86 6.53 24.88
C ASP A 132 -10.60 5.83 25.41
N GLU A 133 -10.26 4.65 24.87
CA GLU A 133 -9.07 3.90 25.23
C GLU A 133 -7.79 4.44 24.57
N ILE A 134 -7.86 5.32 23.58
CA ILE A 134 -6.69 5.83 22.83
C ILE A 134 -5.64 6.43 23.77
N ALA A 135 -6.08 7.12 24.81
CA ALA A 135 -5.17 7.69 25.82
C ALA A 135 -4.36 6.63 26.61
N GLY A 136 -4.87 5.38 26.66
CA GLY A 136 -4.16 4.24 27.27
C GLY A 136 -3.27 3.48 26.28
N VAL A 137 -3.55 3.59 24.98
CA VAL A 137 -2.79 2.94 23.91
C VAL A 137 -1.55 3.72 23.54
N VAL A 138 -1.68 5.06 23.41
CA VAL A 138 -0.56 5.93 23.05
C VAL A 138 0.25 6.31 24.27
N PRO A 139 1.53 5.86 24.37
CA PRO A 139 2.36 6.17 25.52
C PRO A 139 2.65 7.68 25.64
N VAL A 140 2.63 8.22 26.84
CA VAL A 140 3.08 9.61 27.11
C VAL A 140 4.56 9.81 26.73
N ASP A 141 5.40 8.79 26.96
CA ASP A 141 6.79 8.79 26.50
C ASP A 141 6.85 8.30 25.05
N TYR A 142 7.06 9.23 24.12
CA TYR A 142 7.16 8.97 22.69
C TYR A 142 8.27 7.99 22.28
N ARG A 143 9.22 7.69 23.18
CA ARG A 143 10.27 6.68 22.95
C ARG A 143 9.80 5.26 23.12
N LYS A 144 8.64 5.07 23.74
CA LYS A 144 8.03 3.75 23.88
C LYS A 144 7.28 3.40 22.59
N PRO A 145 7.68 2.32 21.90
CA PRO A 145 7.00 1.92 20.69
C PRO A 145 5.59 1.38 21.01
N TYR A 146 4.68 1.62 20.08
CA TYR A 146 3.36 0.98 20.04
C TYR A 146 2.97 0.77 18.58
N ASP A 147 2.02 -0.11 18.32
CA ASP A 147 1.52 -0.31 16.96
C ASP A 147 0.41 0.71 16.66
N VAL A 148 0.61 1.51 15.64
CA VAL A 148 -0.37 2.54 15.20
C VAL A 148 -1.71 1.91 14.79
N ARG A 149 -1.73 0.63 14.44
CA ARG A 149 -2.97 -0.11 14.14
C ARG A 149 -3.93 -0.14 15.32
N GLU A 150 -3.40 -0.09 16.54
CA GLU A 150 -4.20 0.03 17.75
C GLU A 150 -4.99 1.35 17.81
N VAL A 151 -4.41 2.44 17.32
CA VAL A 151 -5.13 3.71 17.18
C VAL A 151 -6.15 3.60 16.05
N VAL A 152 -5.75 3.05 14.90
CA VAL A 152 -6.65 2.87 13.75
C VAL A 152 -7.89 2.07 14.14
N ALA A 153 -7.72 0.94 14.84
CA ALA A 153 -8.83 0.09 15.28
C ALA A 153 -9.85 0.80 16.20
N ARG A 154 -9.47 1.93 16.81
CA ARG A 154 -10.35 2.75 17.68
C ARG A 154 -10.95 3.96 16.98
N VAL A 155 -10.63 4.15 15.70
CA VAL A 155 -11.08 5.31 14.91
C VAL A 155 -11.93 4.89 13.72
N VAL A 156 -11.62 3.74 13.10
CA VAL A 156 -12.29 3.32 11.87
C VAL A 156 -13.56 2.51 12.15
N ASP A 157 -14.50 2.58 11.25
CA ASP A 157 -15.81 1.94 11.34
C ASP A 157 -15.67 0.43 11.55
N GLY A 158 -16.35 -0.08 12.58
CA GLY A 158 -16.31 -1.51 12.93
C GLY A 158 -14.92 -2.07 13.25
N SER A 159 -13.90 -1.19 13.45
CA SER A 159 -12.49 -1.58 13.55
C SER A 159 -12.01 -2.40 12.34
N ASP A 160 -12.65 -2.23 11.17
CA ASP A 160 -12.38 -2.97 9.95
C ASP A 160 -11.46 -2.20 9.01
N PHE A 161 -10.33 -2.78 8.67
CA PHE A 161 -9.35 -2.18 7.78
C PHE A 161 -8.51 -3.22 7.05
N ILE A 162 -7.94 -2.82 5.90
CA ILE A 162 -6.97 -3.62 5.18
C ILE A 162 -5.60 -2.94 5.15
N ASP A 163 -4.57 -3.69 5.52
CA ASP A 163 -3.18 -3.21 5.60
C ASP A 163 -2.50 -3.37 4.24
N PHE A 164 -2.06 -2.26 3.67
CA PHE A 164 -1.33 -2.23 2.39
C PHE A 164 0.13 -2.63 2.58
N LYS A 165 0.60 -3.65 1.89
CA LYS A 165 1.97 -4.19 1.97
C LYS A 165 2.44 -4.47 3.40
N PRO A 166 1.74 -5.31 4.18
CA PRO A 166 2.05 -5.51 5.61
C PRO A 166 3.44 -6.07 5.86
N ARG A 167 4.05 -6.73 4.88
CA ARG A 167 5.37 -7.37 4.98
C ARG A 167 6.54 -6.54 4.44
N TYR A 168 6.25 -5.41 3.79
CA TYR A 168 7.24 -4.54 3.18
C TYR A 168 7.26 -3.18 3.87
N GLY A 169 8.44 -2.65 4.23
CA GLY A 169 8.55 -1.38 4.94
C GLY A 169 7.69 -1.35 6.20
N VAL A 170 7.88 -2.34 7.08
CA VAL A 170 6.97 -2.66 8.20
C VAL A 170 6.82 -1.54 9.23
N SER A 171 7.83 -0.66 9.35
CA SER A 171 7.77 0.51 10.22
C SER A 171 6.80 1.59 9.75
N THR A 172 6.46 1.59 8.46
CA THR A 172 5.46 2.48 7.86
C THR A 172 4.19 1.69 7.60
N VAL A 173 3.12 2.07 8.25
CA VAL A 173 1.80 1.41 8.17
C VAL A 173 0.90 2.22 7.25
N CYS A 174 0.38 1.59 6.20
CA CYS A 174 -0.55 2.18 5.24
C CYS A 174 -1.82 1.32 5.22
N ILE A 175 -2.97 1.94 5.40
CA ILE A 175 -4.24 1.25 5.65
C ILE A 175 -5.35 1.88 4.79
N GLN A 176 -6.24 1.05 4.28
CA GLN A 176 -7.53 1.47 3.72
C GLN A 176 -8.64 1.08 4.69
N ALA A 177 -9.50 2.04 5.01
CA ALA A 177 -10.62 1.85 5.93
C ALA A 177 -11.75 2.83 5.62
N GLU A 178 -12.82 2.77 6.39
CA GLU A 178 -13.90 3.75 6.37
C GLU A 178 -13.99 4.48 7.72
N VAL A 179 -14.35 5.75 7.68
CA VAL A 179 -14.66 6.57 8.86
C VAL A 179 -15.99 7.27 8.62
N PHE A 180 -16.99 6.98 9.46
CA PHE A 180 -18.36 7.42 9.26
C PHE A 180 -18.92 7.07 7.87
N GLY A 181 -18.68 5.85 7.41
CA GLY A 181 -19.09 5.35 6.11
C GLY A 181 -18.35 5.97 4.92
N ARG A 182 -17.28 6.73 5.16
CA ARG A 182 -16.46 7.35 4.12
C ARG A 182 -15.12 6.66 3.99
N PRO A 183 -14.80 6.11 2.80
CA PRO A 183 -13.51 5.46 2.59
C PRO A 183 -12.38 6.48 2.61
N CYS A 184 -11.29 6.09 3.22
CA CYS A 184 -10.08 6.89 3.34
C CYS A 184 -8.82 6.01 3.39
N GLY A 185 -7.69 6.61 3.06
CA GLY A 185 -6.38 6.05 3.36
C GLY A 185 -5.86 6.58 4.68
N LEU A 186 -5.27 5.72 5.50
CA LEU A 186 -4.57 6.13 6.71
C LEU A 186 -3.10 5.72 6.60
N ILE A 187 -2.23 6.61 7.03
CA ILE A 187 -0.80 6.29 7.15
C ILE A 187 -0.31 6.65 8.55
N GLY A 188 0.49 5.76 9.13
CA GLY A 188 1.11 5.97 10.43
C GLY A 188 2.47 5.29 10.51
N ASN A 189 3.13 5.44 11.64
CA ASN A 189 4.49 4.97 11.84
C ASN A 189 4.61 4.17 13.14
N ASN A 190 5.24 2.99 13.05
CA ASN A 190 5.66 2.18 14.18
C ASN A 190 7.14 2.41 14.54
N GLY A 191 7.77 3.38 13.87
CA GLY A 191 9.17 3.73 14.04
C GLY A 191 9.66 4.72 12.98
N PRO A 192 10.98 4.93 12.84
CA PRO A 192 11.56 5.74 11.77
C PRO A 192 11.20 5.20 10.39
N ILE A 193 11.14 6.08 9.40
CA ILE A 193 10.83 5.74 8.01
C ILE A 193 12.10 5.20 7.34
N ASP A 194 12.09 3.94 6.93
CA ASP A 194 13.16 3.30 6.17
C ASP A 194 12.96 3.47 4.64
N PRO A 195 13.94 3.12 3.78
CA PRO A 195 13.81 3.24 2.33
C PRO A 195 12.60 2.51 1.74
N ASN A 196 12.28 1.32 2.28
CA ASN A 196 11.15 0.52 1.86
C ASN A 196 9.83 1.16 2.31
N GLY A 197 9.78 1.67 3.53
CA GLY A 197 8.64 2.41 4.07
C GLY A 197 8.35 3.69 3.29
N ALA A 198 9.39 4.44 2.90
CA ALA A 198 9.25 5.62 2.05
C ALA A 198 8.69 5.28 0.66
N THR A 199 9.17 4.17 0.06
CA THR A 199 8.68 3.69 -1.24
C THR A 199 7.23 3.23 -1.15
N LYS A 200 6.88 2.47 -0.12
CA LYS A 200 5.51 2.03 0.18
C LYS A 200 4.56 3.21 0.33
N ALA A 201 4.94 4.20 1.15
CA ALA A 201 4.15 5.39 1.38
C ALA A 201 3.93 6.19 0.10
N ALA A 202 4.98 6.40 -0.71
CA ALA A 202 4.87 7.11 -1.98
C ALA A 202 3.86 6.46 -2.93
N GLN A 203 3.89 5.14 -3.06
CA GLN A 203 2.91 4.39 -3.85
C GLN A 203 1.50 4.52 -3.26
N PHE A 204 1.37 4.39 -1.96
CA PHE A 204 0.07 4.47 -1.28
C PHE A 204 -0.60 5.84 -1.48
N PHE A 205 0.14 6.93 -1.38
CA PHE A 205 -0.38 8.28 -1.64
C PHE A 205 -0.91 8.42 -3.07
N GLN A 206 -0.16 7.90 -4.05
CA GLN A 206 -0.60 7.90 -5.44
C GLN A 206 -1.86 7.07 -5.66
N LEU A 207 -1.97 5.91 -5.00
CA LEU A 207 -3.18 5.07 -5.04
C LEU A 207 -4.39 5.80 -4.44
N CYS A 208 -4.23 6.46 -3.30
CA CYS A 208 -5.29 7.26 -2.69
C CYS A 208 -5.74 8.39 -3.61
N ASP A 209 -4.80 9.13 -4.19
CA ASP A 209 -5.10 10.23 -5.11
C ASP A 209 -5.87 9.75 -6.35
N GLN A 210 -5.43 8.65 -6.95
CA GLN A 210 -6.08 8.07 -8.13
C GLN A 210 -7.46 7.48 -7.82
N SER A 211 -7.65 6.98 -6.60
CA SER A 211 -8.92 6.44 -6.12
C SER A 211 -9.82 7.52 -5.50
N ASN A 212 -9.38 8.78 -5.48
CA ASN A 212 -10.08 9.90 -4.86
C ASN A 212 -10.38 9.68 -3.37
N LEU A 213 -9.47 9.04 -2.65
CA LEU A 213 -9.56 8.76 -1.23
C LEU A 213 -8.84 9.84 -0.41
N PRO A 214 -9.50 10.53 0.53
CA PRO A 214 -8.82 11.39 1.49
C PRO A 214 -7.74 10.63 2.26
N ILE A 215 -6.66 11.32 2.66
CA ILE A 215 -5.57 10.70 3.40
C ILE A 215 -5.49 11.28 4.81
N ILE A 216 -5.49 10.40 5.81
CA ILE A 216 -5.31 10.74 7.22
C ILE A 216 -3.88 10.33 7.62
N PHE A 217 -3.08 11.31 8.02
CA PHE A 217 -1.70 11.13 8.47
C PHE A 217 -1.67 11.06 9.99
N LEU A 218 -1.35 9.89 10.53
CA LEU A 218 -1.17 9.64 11.96
C LEU A 218 0.31 9.80 12.30
N ASN A 219 0.72 11.04 12.58
CA ASN A 219 2.12 11.37 12.81
C ASN A 219 2.65 10.75 14.11
N ASN A 220 3.54 9.77 13.99
CA ASN A 220 4.29 9.16 15.07
C ASN A 220 5.67 8.70 14.57
N THR A 221 6.53 9.62 14.18
CA THR A 221 7.86 9.29 13.66
C THR A 221 8.97 10.18 14.23
N THR A 222 10.13 9.59 14.48
CA THR A 222 11.34 10.31 14.84
C THR A 222 12.13 10.80 13.64
N GLY A 223 11.65 10.56 12.41
CA GLY A 223 12.28 10.97 11.17
C GLY A 223 12.55 9.81 10.23
N TYR A 224 13.36 10.06 9.23
CA TYR A 224 13.90 9.01 8.37
C TYR A 224 15.04 8.28 9.07
N MET A 225 15.23 6.99 8.73
CA MET A 225 16.36 6.21 9.21
C MET A 225 17.69 6.85 8.77
N VAL A 226 18.66 6.84 9.66
CA VAL A 226 20.00 7.38 9.44
C VAL A 226 21.05 6.28 9.61
N GLY A 227 22.17 6.43 8.94
CA GLY A 227 23.30 5.51 9.01
C GLY A 227 23.76 5.05 7.63
N THR A 228 25.00 4.59 7.56
CA THR A 228 25.67 4.22 6.31
C THR A 228 24.88 3.19 5.51
N GLU A 229 24.30 2.19 6.17
CA GLU A 229 23.48 1.16 5.53
C GLU A 229 22.27 1.77 4.82
N TYR A 230 21.56 2.69 5.48
CA TYR A 230 20.36 3.32 4.91
C TYR A 230 20.69 4.32 3.81
N GLU A 231 21.81 5.04 3.93
CA GLU A 231 22.29 5.93 2.87
C GLU A 231 22.70 5.13 1.63
N HIS A 232 23.38 4.00 1.79
CA HIS A 232 23.73 3.10 0.69
C HIS A 232 22.47 2.44 0.07
N ALA A 233 21.45 2.17 0.86
CA ALA A 233 20.14 1.71 0.38
C ALA A 233 19.33 2.82 -0.30
N GLY A 234 19.85 4.04 -0.38
CA GLY A 234 19.23 5.16 -1.08
C GLY A 234 18.14 5.89 -0.30
N MET A 235 18.32 6.06 1.02
CA MET A 235 17.33 6.73 1.88
C MET A 235 16.91 8.10 1.35
N ILE A 236 17.85 8.95 0.95
CA ILE A 236 17.55 10.27 0.39
C ILE A 236 16.70 10.14 -0.88
N LYS A 237 17.04 9.21 -1.76
CA LYS A 237 16.32 8.97 -3.03
C LYS A 237 14.89 8.50 -2.77
N HIS A 238 14.70 7.56 -1.85
CA HIS A 238 13.39 7.02 -1.53
C HIS A 238 12.55 8.00 -0.70
N GLY A 239 13.17 8.68 0.27
CA GLY A 239 12.53 9.75 1.03
C GLY A 239 12.05 10.90 0.14
N SER A 240 12.86 11.33 -0.84
CA SER A 240 12.43 12.36 -1.79
C SER A 240 11.24 11.96 -2.64
N LYS A 241 11.10 10.69 -3.03
CA LYS A 241 9.91 10.18 -3.73
C LYS A 241 8.65 10.25 -2.85
N MET A 242 8.78 9.91 -1.57
CA MET A 242 7.68 10.05 -0.61
C MET A 242 7.25 11.52 -0.50
N ILE A 243 8.21 12.45 -0.38
CA ILE A 243 7.94 13.89 -0.32
C ILE A 243 7.31 14.38 -1.62
N GLN A 244 7.81 13.95 -2.78
CA GLN A 244 7.20 14.29 -4.07
C GLN A 244 5.77 13.78 -4.17
N ALA A 245 5.50 12.57 -3.71
CA ALA A 245 4.14 12.03 -3.73
C ALA A 245 3.21 12.87 -2.86
N VAL A 246 3.54 13.10 -1.58
CA VAL A 246 2.67 13.86 -0.66
C VAL A 246 2.41 15.30 -1.12
N SER A 247 3.40 15.92 -1.79
CA SER A 247 3.25 17.29 -2.31
C SER A 247 2.39 17.39 -3.57
N ASN A 248 2.21 16.29 -4.30
CA ASN A 248 1.46 16.26 -5.56
C ASN A 248 0.04 15.68 -5.42
N VAL A 249 -0.29 15.01 -4.32
CA VAL A 249 -1.66 14.51 -4.07
C VAL A 249 -2.64 15.68 -3.96
N LYS A 250 -3.80 15.51 -4.59
CA LYS A 250 -4.88 16.50 -4.66
C LYS A 250 -6.05 16.19 -3.74
N VAL A 251 -6.12 14.95 -3.25
CA VAL A 251 -7.17 14.57 -2.30
C VAL A 251 -6.98 15.27 -0.96
N PRO A 252 -8.07 15.48 -0.19
CA PRO A 252 -7.97 16.07 1.14
C PRO A 252 -6.97 15.35 2.03
N LYS A 253 -6.18 16.12 2.78
CA LYS A 253 -5.13 15.65 3.69
C LYS A 253 -5.44 16.13 5.11
N ILE A 254 -5.52 15.20 6.03
CA ILE A 254 -5.75 15.47 7.45
C ILE A 254 -4.52 14.99 8.22
N SER A 255 -3.87 15.87 8.98
CA SER A 255 -2.68 15.53 9.77
C SER A 255 -2.98 15.55 11.25
N LEU A 256 -2.88 14.38 11.89
CA LEU A 256 -3.06 14.17 13.32
C LEU A 256 -1.71 13.83 13.96
N TYR A 257 -1.33 14.58 14.98
CA TYR A 257 -0.14 14.31 15.77
C TYR A 257 -0.50 13.42 16.94
N ILE A 258 -0.22 12.13 16.82
CA ILE A 258 -0.51 11.11 17.84
C ILE A 258 0.73 10.67 18.63
N GLY A 259 1.89 11.26 18.33
CA GLY A 259 3.16 10.95 18.97
C GLY A 259 4.26 11.87 18.47
N ALA A 260 5.45 11.31 18.26
CA ALA A 260 6.61 12.07 17.77
C ALA A 260 6.40 12.55 16.32
N SER A 261 6.92 13.75 16.02
CA SER A 261 6.98 14.26 14.64
C SER A 261 8.19 15.17 14.51
N PHE A 262 9.32 14.63 14.05
CA PHE A 262 10.60 15.32 14.00
C PHE A 262 11.19 15.39 12.60
N GLY A 263 11.95 16.45 12.36
CA GLY A 263 12.82 16.62 11.20
C GLY A 263 12.13 16.43 9.86
N ALA A 264 12.84 15.84 8.92
CA ALA A 264 12.36 15.59 7.57
C ALA A 264 11.23 14.53 7.51
N GLY A 265 11.06 13.69 8.54
CA GLY A 265 9.93 12.77 8.64
C GLY A 265 8.59 13.49 8.69
N ASN A 266 8.54 14.66 9.33
CA ASN A 266 7.36 15.51 9.33
C ASN A 266 6.95 15.92 7.91
N TYR A 267 7.90 16.20 7.02
CA TYR A 267 7.59 16.52 5.62
C TYR A 267 6.93 15.33 4.90
N GLY A 268 7.51 14.14 5.04
CA GLY A 268 6.95 12.93 4.42
C GLY A 268 5.56 12.56 4.94
N MET A 269 5.26 12.93 6.19
CA MET A 269 3.99 12.71 6.86
C MET A 269 3.03 13.91 6.79
N CYS A 270 3.12 14.69 5.72
CA CYS A 270 2.25 15.84 5.47
C CYS A 270 2.20 16.82 6.65
N GLY A 271 3.37 17.24 7.14
CA GLY A 271 3.45 18.26 8.16
C GLY A 271 3.08 19.65 7.61
N TYR A 272 3.12 20.65 8.48
CA TYR A 272 2.66 22.02 8.21
C TYR A 272 3.13 22.60 6.85
N ALA A 273 4.37 22.28 6.41
CA ALA A 273 4.92 22.79 5.16
C ALA A 273 4.18 22.28 3.89
N TYR A 274 3.37 21.24 4.02
CA TYR A 274 2.60 20.64 2.91
C TYR A 274 1.11 20.94 3.00
N GLU A 275 0.76 21.94 3.82
CA GLU A 275 -0.58 22.53 3.89
C GLU A 275 -1.68 21.46 3.95
N PRO A 276 -1.70 20.61 5.02
CA PRO A 276 -2.85 19.74 5.21
C PRO A 276 -4.11 20.58 5.40
N ASP A 277 -5.25 20.05 4.96
CA ASP A 277 -6.54 20.74 5.07
C ASP A 277 -6.98 20.89 6.54
N PHE A 278 -6.51 19.96 7.40
CA PHE A 278 -6.76 19.99 8.85
C PHE A 278 -5.57 19.42 9.62
#